data_1321d42ce26b24817150da0bbcc5c021
#
_entry.id   1321d42ce26b24817150da0bbcc5c021
#
_cell.length_a   1.000
_cell.length_b   1.000
_cell.length_c   1.000
_cell.angle_alpha   90.00
_cell.angle_beta   90.00
_cell.angle_gamma   90.00
#
_symmetry.space_group_name_H-M   'P 1'
#
loop_
_entity.id
_entity.type
_entity.pdbx_description
1 polymer ?
#
loop_
_entity_poly.entity_id
_entity_poly.type
_entity_poly.pdbx_seq_one_letter_code
_entity_poly.pdbx_strand_id
1 'polypeptide(L)'
;MKKKMIRLLLAATLTVSTLLTGCGDSAASQVVIYSNADDEAVTAMKNALDGNGYEGKYIIQTFGTSELGGKLLAEGKDIEADMVTMSSFYLDSAQKTNQMFRDLTFTSNALDTYPSFYTPITAQEGAIILNTQMMQDNNLPAPTSIKDLANPEYAGYLSVTDVKSSSTAWLLIQALISAYGEDETKTILTGIYKNAGDHIEESGSGPLKKVRAGEVAVGFGLRHQAVADKAAGLPVDYVDPAEGNFTLTESVAVIDKGDKSNQMAMDMAECIIKNGRKELLETYPIPVYEGETAPAGAASGNPQKFSEPLTAELLKKHQELSEECK
;
A
#
# COMPACT_ATOMS: atom_id res chain seq x y z
N MET A 1 -41.95 -31.37 -54.78
CA MET A 1 -43.32 -31.05 -55.25
C MET A 1 -44.03 -30.18 -54.24
N LYS A 2 -44.51 -28.99 -54.71
CA LYS A 2 -45.56 -28.12 -54.14
C LYS A 2 -45.26 -27.46 -52.77
N LYS A 3 -44.82 -26.18 -52.68
CA LYS A 3 -45.53 -24.89 -52.85
C LYS A 3 -46.76 -24.71 -51.93
N LYS A 4 -46.67 -23.69 -51.04
CA LYS A 4 -47.58 -22.50 -50.83
C LYS A 4 -47.27 -21.94 -49.45
N MET A 5 -46.69 -20.80 -49.24
CA MET A 5 -47.10 -19.40 -49.38
C MET A 5 -48.56 -19.06 -48.95
N ILE A 6 -48.70 -18.19 -47.92
CA ILE A 6 -49.76 -17.17 -47.69
C ILE A 6 -49.41 -16.43 -46.38
N ARG A 7 -48.91 -15.18 -46.44
CA ARG A 7 -49.50 -13.83 -46.30
C ARG A 7 -50.11 -13.50 -44.92
N LEU A 8 -49.38 -12.63 -44.20
CA LEU A 8 -49.72 -11.22 -43.81
C LEU A 8 -51.05 -10.99 -43.08
N LEU A 9 -50.97 -10.50 -41.84
CA LEU A 9 -51.92 -9.54 -41.30
C LEU A 9 -51.23 -8.66 -40.23
N LEU A 10 -51.20 -7.37 -40.53
CA LEU A 10 -50.78 -6.26 -39.68
C LEU A 10 -51.88 -6.03 -38.65
N ALA A 11 -51.54 -5.93 -37.37
CA ALA A 11 -52.40 -5.36 -36.34
C ALA A 11 -51.60 -4.35 -35.56
N ALA A 12 -51.85 -3.09 -35.79
CA ALA A 12 -51.36 -1.97 -35.04
C ALA A 12 -52.08 -1.92 -33.68
N THR A 13 -51.35 -2.06 -32.59
CA THR A 13 -51.84 -1.74 -31.25
C THR A 13 -51.07 -0.51 -30.72
N LEU A 14 -51.82 0.58 -30.60
CA LEU A 14 -51.42 1.78 -29.86
C LEU A 14 -51.14 1.38 -28.43
N THR A 15 -49.89 1.52 -28.00
CA THR A 15 -49.53 1.44 -26.59
C THR A 15 -49.42 2.87 -26.05
N VAL A 16 -50.29 3.20 -25.14
CA VAL A 16 -50.34 4.43 -24.36
C VAL A 16 -49.03 4.51 -23.55
N SER A 17 -48.19 5.47 -23.86
CA SER A 17 -47.00 5.82 -23.06
C SER A 17 -47.46 6.52 -21.78
N THR A 18 -47.55 5.78 -20.68
CA THR A 18 -47.60 6.39 -19.35
C THR A 18 -46.22 6.96 -19.05
N LEU A 19 -46.13 8.29 -19.10
CA LEU A 19 -45.05 9.07 -18.53
C LEU A 19 -45.08 8.87 -17.01
N LEU A 20 -44.29 7.91 -16.53
CA LEU A 20 -43.82 7.88 -15.14
C LEU A 20 -42.75 8.96 -15.01
N THR A 21 -43.16 10.15 -14.61
CA THR A 21 -42.27 11.13 -13.99
C THR A 21 -41.85 10.56 -12.62
N GLY A 22 -40.88 9.65 -12.64
CA GLY A 22 -40.09 9.35 -11.45
C GLY A 22 -39.26 10.61 -11.14
N CYS A 23 -39.57 11.30 -10.07
CA CYS A 23 -38.57 12.11 -9.38
C CYS A 23 -37.44 11.16 -9.00
N GLY A 24 -36.46 11.07 -9.87
CA GLY A 24 -35.18 10.43 -9.52
C GLY A 24 -34.43 11.45 -8.67
N ASP A 25 -34.31 11.18 -7.38
CA ASP A 25 -33.10 11.59 -6.70
C ASP A 25 -31.97 11.15 -7.65
N SER A 26 -31.16 12.11 -8.11
CA SER A 26 -29.93 11.79 -8.82
C SER A 26 -29.13 10.94 -7.85
N ALA A 27 -29.10 9.62 -8.07
CA ALA A 27 -28.23 8.74 -7.30
C ALA A 27 -26.85 9.37 -7.39
N ALA A 28 -26.36 9.89 -6.28
CA ALA A 28 -25.03 10.45 -6.22
C ALA A 28 -24.08 9.35 -6.74
N SER A 29 -23.22 9.70 -7.71
CA SER A 29 -22.26 8.74 -8.25
C SER A 29 -21.42 8.20 -7.11
N GLN A 30 -21.14 6.89 -7.11
CA GLN A 30 -20.26 6.28 -6.12
C GLN A 30 -18.89 7.00 -6.15
N VAL A 31 -18.27 7.12 -4.98
CA VAL A 31 -16.91 7.63 -4.86
C VAL A 31 -15.95 6.53 -5.34
N VAL A 32 -15.10 6.83 -6.30
CA VAL A 32 -14.05 5.93 -6.77
C VAL A 32 -12.79 6.17 -5.95
N ILE A 33 -12.34 5.15 -5.24
CA ILE A 33 -11.15 5.18 -4.37
C ILE A 33 -10.08 4.30 -4.99
N TYR A 34 -8.92 4.87 -5.32
CA TYR A 34 -7.74 4.09 -5.72
C TYR A 34 -6.81 3.93 -4.53
N SER A 35 -6.29 2.72 -4.33
CA SER A 35 -5.48 2.38 -3.16
C SER A 35 -4.31 1.47 -3.53
N ASN A 36 -3.15 1.67 -2.89
CA ASN A 36 -2.06 0.70 -2.89
C ASN A 36 -1.97 -0.08 -1.57
N ALA A 37 -2.96 0.08 -0.70
CA ALA A 37 -2.98 -0.54 0.61
C ALA A 37 -3.14 -2.06 0.55
N ASP A 38 -2.58 -2.75 1.54
CA ASP A 38 -2.79 -4.18 1.77
C ASP A 38 -4.24 -4.48 2.16
N ASP A 39 -4.65 -5.75 2.06
CA ASP A 39 -6.01 -6.20 2.31
C ASP A 39 -6.52 -5.82 3.72
N GLU A 40 -5.65 -5.83 4.72
CA GLU A 40 -5.96 -5.47 6.11
C GLU A 40 -6.35 -3.99 6.22
N ALA A 41 -5.59 -3.09 5.60
CA ALA A 41 -5.93 -1.66 5.62
C ALA A 41 -7.17 -1.36 4.78
N VAL A 42 -7.34 -2.03 3.64
CA VAL A 42 -8.56 -1.93 2.82
C VAL A 42 -9.79 -2.37 3.63
N THR A 43 -9.67 -3.46 4.39
CA THR A 43 -10.75 -3.96 5.25
C THR A 43 -11.11 -2.96 6.33
N ALA A 44 -10.13 -2.41 7.05
CA ALA A 44 -10.37 -1.40 8.08
C ALA A 44 -11.02 -0.12 7.51
N MET A 45 -10.57 0.34 6.32
CA MET A 45 -11.19 1.47 5.64
C MET A 45 -12.67 1.18 5.25
N LYS A 46 -12.97 -0.03 4.74
CA LYS A 46 -14.34 -0.45 4.44
C LYS A 46 -15.19 -0.50 5.70
N ASN A 47 -14.71 -1.11 6.77
CA ASN A 47 -15.42 -1.16 8.04
C ASN A 47 -15.76 0.24 8.57
N ALA A 48 -14.82 1.18 8.47
CA ALA A 48 -15.05 2.57 8.85
C ALA A 48 -16.13 3.23 8.00
N LEU A 49 -16.08 3.05 6.68
CA LEU A 49 -17.05 3.66 5.75
C LEU A 49 -18.43 3.03 5.90
N ASP A 50 -18.53 1.69 5.90
CA ASP A 50 -19.80 0.96 5.96
C ASP A 50 -20.50 1.21 7.30
N GLY A 51 -19.74 1.20 8.41
CA GLY A 51 -20.25 1.48 9.74
C GLY A 51 -20.75 2.91 9.95
N ASN A 52 -20.42 3.84 9.05
CA ASN A 52 -20.81 5.25 9.11
C ASN A 52 -21.74 5.69 7.94
N GLY A 53 -22.41 4.71 7.31
CA GLY A 53 -23.48 4.96 6.35
C GLY A 53 -23.03 5.22 4.91
N TYR A 54 -21.82 4.81 4.56
CA TYR A 54 -21.31 4.87 3.18
C TYR A 54 -21.37 3.54 2.45
N GLU A 55 -21.95 2.48 3.03
CA GLU A 55 -22.14 1.19 2.37
C GLU A 55 -22.83 1.36 1.01
N GLY A 56 -22.23 0.79 -0.04
CA GLY A 56 -22.72 0.87 -1.42
C GLY A 56 -22.51 2.23 -2.11
N LYS A 57 -21.89 3.23 -1.44
CA LYS A 57 -21.65 4.56 -1.98
C LYS A 57 -20.22 4.78 -2.52
N TYR A 58 -19.38 3.76 -2.49
CA TYR A 58 -17.99 3.82 -2.98
C TYR A 58 -17.57 2.52 -3.68
N ILE A 59 -16.48 2.60 -4.42
CA ILE A 59 -15.77 1.48 -5.02
C ILE A 59 -14.30 1.66 -4.68
N ILE A 60 -13.65 0.64 -4.08
CA ILE A 60 -12.20 0.63 -3.88
C ILE A 60 -11.57 -0.27 -4.96
N GLN A 61 -10.60 0.29 -5.68
CA GLN A 61 -9.74 -0.45 -6.62
C GLN A 61 -8.31 -0.43 -6.09
N THR A 62 -7.68 -1.60 -6.02
CA THR A 62 -6.31 -1.76 -5.52
C THR A 62 -5.31 -1.92 -6.66
N PHE A 63 -4.13 -1.33 -6.49
CA PHE A 63 -3.04 -1.30 -7.46
C PHE A 63 -1.70 -1.52 -6.75
N GLY A 64 -0.69 -1.94 -7.50
CA GLY A 64 0.69 -1.84 -7.03
C GLY A 64 1.11 -0.38 -6.81
N THR A 65 2.03 -0.13 -5.88
CA THR A 65 2.45 1.24 -5.52
C THR A 65 2.98 2.01 -6.73
N SER A 66 3.87 1.41 -7.51
CA SER A 66 4.45 2.07 -8.70
C SER A 66 3.43 2.27 -9.82
N GLU A 67 2.48 1.34 -9.98
CA GLU A 67 1.40 1.45 -10.96
C GLU A 67 0.49 2.64 -10.62
N LEU A 68 0.00 2.71 -9.38
CA LEU A 68 -0.85 3.83 -8.95
C LEU A 68 -0.10 5.16 -9.01
N GLY A 69 1.16 5.19 -8.56
CA GLY A 69 2.00 6.37 -8.66
C GLY A 69 2.18 6.84 -10.09
N GLY A 70 2.42 5.92 -11.03
CA GLY A 70 2.50 6.20 -12.46
C GLY A 70 1.19 6.79 -13.02
N LYS A 71 0.03 6.24 -12.62
CA LYS A 71 -1.30 6.77 -12.99
C LYS A 71 -1.50 8.21 -12.50
N LEU A 72 -1.19 8.48 -11.22
CA LEU A 72 -1.30 9.83 -10.65
C LEU A 72 -0.46 10.85 -11.42
N LEU A 73 0.78 10.49 -11.76
CA LEU A 73 1.68 11.39 -12.49
C LEU A 73 1.25 11.60 -13.96
N ALA A 74 0.71 10.57 -14.61
CA ALA A 74 0.34 10.61 -16.02
C ALA A 74 -1.05 11.23 -16.26
N GLU A 75 -2.04 10.92 -15.42
CA GLU A 75 -3.44 11.30 -15.63
C GLU A 75 -3.82 12.61 -14.91
N GLY A 76 -3.12 12.94 -13.80
CA GLY A 76 -3.38 14.15 -13.03
C GLY A 76 -4.85 14.26 -12.59
N LYS A 77 -5.48 15.43 -12.79
CA LYS A 77 -6.90 15.68 -12.43
C LYS A 77 -7.91 14.89 -13.27
N ASP A 78 -7.49 14.35 -14.42
CA ASP A 78 -8.35 13.57 -15.30
C ASP A 78 -8.46 12.09 -14.85
N ILE A 79 -7.74 11.69 -13.82
CA ILE A 79 -7.83 10.34 -13.24
C ILE A 79 -9.27 10.02 -12.82
N GLU A 80 -9.70 8.78 -13.02
CA GLU A 80 -11.07 8.35 -12.65
C GLU A 80 -11.35 8.47 -11.15
N ALA A 81 -10.33 8.21 -10.30
CA ALA A 81 -10.49 8.26 -8.85
C ALA A 81 -10.95 9.64 -8.35
N ASP A 82 -11.81 9.65 -7.34
CA ASP A 82 -12.20 10.84 -6.57
C ASP A 82 -11.32 11.02 -5.33
N MET A 83 -10.79 9.91 -4.81
CA MET A 83 -9.93 9.85 -3.63
C MET A 83 -8.86 8.80 -3.84
N VAL A 84 -7.68 9.03 -3.30
CA VAL A 84 -6.59 8.06 -3.31
C VAL A 84 -6.04 7.83 -1.91
N THR A 85 -5.59 6.59 -1.66
CA THR A 85 -4.82 6.24 -0.47
C THR A 85 -3.53 5.58 -0.93
N MET A 86 -2.38 6.22 -0.66
CA MET A 86 -1.09 5.68 -1.08
C MET A 86 0.09 6.34 -0.37
N SER A 87 1.29 5.86 -0.68
CA SER A 87 2.55 6.39 -0.14
C SER A 87 2.65 7.90 -0.32
N SER A 88 2.87 8.61 0.78
CA SER A 88 2.84 10.08 0.83
C SER A 88 3.78 10.75 -0.16
N PHE A 89 4.94 10.16 -0.44
CA PHE A 89 5.91 10.70 -1.40
C PHE A 89 5.39 10.74 -2.85
N TYR A 90 4.49 9.82 -3.23
CA TYR A 90 3.83 9.88 -4.53
C TYR A 90 2.77 10.98 -4.57
N LEU A 91 2.05 11.20 -3.45
CA LEU A 91 1.10 12.30 -3.35
C LEU A 91 1.82 13.65 -3.48
N ASP A 92 2.97 13.82 -2.80
CA ASP A 92 3.81 15.02 -2.93
C ASP A 92 4.28 15.23 -4.38
N SER A 93 4.75 14.17 -5.03
CA SER A 93 5.23 14.23 -6.41
C SER A 93 4.11 14.55 -7.40
N ALA A 94 2.93 13.95 -7.22
CA ALA A 94 1.75 14.19 -8.04
C ALA A 94 1.20 15.61 -7.85
N GLN A 95 1.19 16.13 -6.61
CA GLN A 95 0.79 17.50 -6.35
C GLN A 95 1.76 18.51 -6.98
N LYS A 96 3.06 18.28 -6.84
CA LYS A 96 4.10 19.12 -7.44
C LYS A 96 3.97 19.19 -8.97
N THR A 97 3.64 18.06 -9.61
CA THR A 97 3.58 17.95 -11.07
C THR A 97 2.23 18.43 -11.62
N ASN A 98 1.12 18.02 -11.02
CA ASN A 98 -0.22 18.13 -11.59
C ASN A 98 -1.15 19.06 -10.80
N GLN A 99 -0.77 19.49 -9.58
CA GLN A 99 -1.62 20.30 -8.69
C GLN A 99 -3.03 19.70 -8.55
N MET A 100 -3.10 18.37 -8.36
CA MET A 100 -4.31 17.59 -8.54
C MET A 100 -5.14 17.34 -7.29
N PHE A 101 -4.64 17.70 -6.12
CA PHE A 101 -5.35 17.44 -4.86
C PHE A 101 -5.95 18.71 -4.27
N ARG A 102 -7.08 18.55 -3.60
CA ARG A 102 -7.73 19.59 -2.80
C ARG A 102 -7.12 19.64 -1.42
N ASP A 103 -7.10 20.84 -0.82
CA ASP A 103 -6.85 20.94 0.61
C ASP A 103 -7.94 20.23 1.39
N LEU A 104 -7.56 19.50 2.44
CA LEU A 104 -8.50 18.85 3.34
C LEU A 104 -9.29 19.90 4.12
N THR A 105 -10.60 19.68 4.26
CA THR A 105 -11.50 20.62 4.96
C THR A 105 -11.67 20.26 6.44
N PHE A 106 -11.03 19.19 6.89
CA PHE A 106 -11.02 18.77 8.28
C PHE A 106 -9.62 18.86 8.89
N THR A 107 -9.55 19.01 10.19
CA THR A 107 -8.28 19.02 10.92
C THR A 107 -7.96 17.62 11.41
N SER A 108 -6.73 17.20 11.14
CA SER A 108 -6.13 16.02 11.74
C SER A 108 -5.02 16.46 12.69
N ASN A 109 -5.03 15.96 13.93
CA ASN A 109 -3.97 16.24 14.90
C ASN A 109 -2.81 15.25 14.69
N ALA A 110 -2.19 15.32 13.50
CA ALA A 110 -1.06 14.44 13.15
C ALA A 110 0.18 14.80 13.97
N LEU A 111 0.97 13.78 14.33
CA LEU A 111 2.20 13.94 15.13
C LEU A 111 3.32 14.66 14.36
N ASP A 112 3.39 14.42 13.04
CA ASP A 112 4.31 15.12 12.14
C ASP A 112 3.55 16.19 11.34
N THR A 113 4.28 17.14 10.75
CA THR A 113 3.69 18.17 9.88
C THR A 113 3.52 17.63 8.47
N TYR A 114 2.31 17.68 7.96
CA TYR A 114 1.95 17.28 6.60
C TYR A 114 1.42 18.48 5.80
N PRO A 115 1.50 18.45 4.45
CA PRO A 115 0.82 19.42 3.60
C PRO A 115 -0.69 19.41 3.80
N SER A 116 -1.36 20.51 3.42
CA SER A 116 -2.81 20.66 3.62
C SER A 116 -3.68 19.68 2.81
N PHE A 117 -3.12 19.06 1.77
CA PHE A 117 -3.87 18.24 0.80
C PHE A 117 -3.86 16.73 1.09
N TYR A 118 -3.16 16.25 2.11
CA TYR A 118 -3.28 14.87 2.59
C TYR A 118 -3.05 14.74 4.09
N THR A 119 -3.44 13.58 4.63
CA THR A 119 -3.16 13.21 6.03
C THR A 119 -2.86 11.72 6.12
N PRO A 120 -1.99 11.25 7.05
CA PRO A 120 -1.57 9.87 7.13
C PRO A 120 -2.73 8.93 7.51
N ILE A 121 -2.74 7.73 6.91
CA ILE A 121 -3.65 6.63 7.28
C ILE A 121 -2.89 5.61 8.11
N THR A 122 -1.73 5.18 7.62
CA THR A 122 -0.86 4.17 8.24
C THR A 122 0.60 4.59 8.14
N ALA A 123 1.42 4.03 9.02
CA ALA A 123 2.86 4.03 8.89
C ALA A 123 3.36 2.58 8.99
N GLN A 124 4.38 2.24 8.21
CA GLN A 124 4.86 0.87 8.06
C GLN A 124 6.38 0.84 8.19
N GLU A 125 6.90 -0.15 8.89
CA GLU A 125 8.33 -0.40 9.05
C GLU A 125 8.74 -1.71 8.41
N GLY A 126 10.00 -1.75 7.91
CA GLY A 126 10.64 -2.96 7.44
C GLY A 126 11.28 -3.75 8.58
N ALA A 127 11.28 -5.08 8.46
CA ALA A 127 12.05 -5.97 9.33
C ALA A 127 12.49 -7.23 8.58
N ILE A 128 13.47 -7.93 9.14
CA ILE A 128 13.84 -9.27 8.70
C ILE A 128 12.84 -10.23 9.32
N ILE A 129 12.30 -11.15 8.52
CA ILE A 129 11.27 -12.11 8.89
C ILE A 129 11.86 -13.51 8.81
N LEU A 130 11.61 -14.33 9.82
CA LEU A 130 12.19 -15.66 9.94
C LEU A 130 11.11 -16.74 10.05
N ASN A 131 11.27 -17.83 9.31
CA ASN A 131 10.57 -19.08 9.63
C ASN A 131 11.44 -19.87 10.63
N THR A 132 11.03 -19.90 11.89
CA THR A 132 11.84 -20.48 12.98
C THR A 132 12.09 -21.98 12.81
N GLN A 133 11.14 -22.72 12.21
CA GLN A 133 11.29 -24.15 11.93
C GLN A 133 12.32 -24.38 10.82
N MET A 134 12.20 -23.66 9.71
CA MET A 134 13.16 -23.81 8.60
C MET A 134 14.59 -23.38 8.99
N MET A 135 14.71 -22.30 9.80
CA MET A 135 16.01 -21.88 10.34
C MET A 135 16.68 -23.00 11.11
N GLN A 136 15.91 -23.69 11.99
CA GLN A 136 16.40 -24.80 12.78
C GLN A 136 16.74 -26.02 11.91
N ASP A 137 15.84 -26.44 11.01
CA ASP A 137 15.99 -27.64 10.19
C ASP A 137 17.18 -27.56 9.26
N ASN A 138 17.52 -26.36 8.79
CA ASN A 138 18.63 -26.09 7.87
C ASN A 138 19.90 -25.56 8.59
N ASN A 139 19.89 -25.46 9.92
CA ASN A 139 20.98 -24.90 10.73
C ASN A 139 21.45 -23.51 10.24
N LEU A 140 20.49 -22.65 9.82
CA LEU A 140 20.79 -21.30 9.38
C LEU A 140 20.99 -20.38 10.60
N PRO A 141 22.04 -19.56 10.64
CA PRO A 141 22.20 -18.55 11.68
C PRO A 141 21.10 -17.48 11.55
N ALA A 142 20.68 -16.88 12.65
CA ALA A 142 19.76 -15.77 12.61
C ALA A 142 20.51 -14.49 12.14
N PRO A 143 20.05 -13.82 11.05
CA PRO A 143 20.65 -12.57 10.63
C PRO A 143 20.36 -11.47 11.67
N THR A 144 21.29 -10.54 11.83
CA THR A 144 21.16 -9.38 12.74
C THR A 144 21.07 -8.06 11.99
N SER A 145 21.40 -8.08 10.70
CA SER A 145 21.45 -6.93 9.81
C SER A 145 20.90 -7.28 8.44
N ILE A 146 20.45 -6.27 7.68
CA ILE A 146 20.07 -6.45 6.27
C ILE A 146 21.27 -6.91 5.46
N LYS A 147 22.47 -6.43 5.79
CA LYS A 147 23.72 -6.84 5.15
C LYS A 147 23.98 -8.35 5.26
N ASP A 148 23.60 -8.99 6.38
CA ASP A 148 23.76 -10.42 6.57
C ASP A 148 23.01 -11.24 5.51
N LEU A 149 21.89 -10.71 4.97
CA LEU A 149 21.10 -11.37 3.94
C LEU A 149 21.88 -11.62 2.63
N ALA A 150 23.00 -10.94 2.44
CA ALA A 150 23.91 -11.16 1.32
C ALA A 150 24.86 -12.37 1.52
N ASN A 151 24.91 -12.96 2.74
CA ASN A 151 25.76 -14.09 3.00
C ASN A 151 25.31 -15.34 2.20
N PRO A 152 26.24 -16.08 1.59
CA PRO A 152 25.90 -17.22 0.72
C PRO A 152 25.10 -18.34 1.40
N GLU A 153 25.09 -18.40 2.73
CA GLU A 153 24.32 -19.40 3.50
C GLU A 153 22.80 -19.23 3.35
N TYR A 154 22.32 -18.03 2.95
CA TYR A 154 20.91 -17.80 2.67
C TYR A 154 20.50 -18.04 1.21
N ALA A 155 21.41 -18.55 0.37
CA ALA A 155 21.11 -18.80 -1.04
C ALA A 155 19.96 -19.81 -1.20
N GLY A 156 18.86 -19.38 -1.86
CA GLY A 156 17.63 -20.17 -2.02
C GLY A 156 16.73 -20.21 -0.78
N TYR A 157 17.10 -19.56 0.31
CA TYR A 157 16.32 -19.45 1.54
C TYR A 157 15.79 -18.04 1.80
N LEU A 158 16.03 -17.09 0.91
CA LEU A 158 15.72 -15.67 1.07
C LEU A 158 14.60 -15.23 0.12
N SER A 159 13.68 -14.41 0.62
CA SER A 159 12.73 -13.66 -0.22
C SER A 159 12.78 -12.18 0.10
N VAL A 160 12.75 -11.35 -0.95
CA VAL A 160 12.70 -9.89 -0.88
C VAL A 160 11.70 -9.33 -1.88
N THR A 161 11.38 -8.05 -1.75
CA THR A 161 10.42 -7.38 -2.65
C THR A 161 11.16 -6.61 -3.76
N ASP A 162 10.57 -6.57 -4.96
CA ASP A 162 11.06 -5.72 -6.05
C ASP A 162 10.64 -4.26 -5.83
N VAL A 163 11.62 -3.36 -5.81
CA VAL A 163 11.38 -1.92 -5.64
C VAL A 163 10.64 -1.29 -6.82
N LYS A 164 10.61 -1.93 -7.98
CA LYS A 164 9.80 -1.48 -9.12
C LYS A 164 8.31 -1.66 -8.89
N SER A 165 7.93 -2.64 -8.09
CA SER A 165 6.53 -2.99 -7.86
C SER A 165 6.02 -2.43 -6.54
N SER A 166 6.82 -2.50 -5.48
CA SER A 166 6.40 -2.12 -4.13
C SER A 166 7.40 -1.24 -3.38
N SER A 167 6.90 -0.23 -2.71
CA SER A 167 7.69 0.67 -1.84
C SER A 167 8.27 -0.02 -0.60
N THR A 168 7.78 -1.19 -0.21
CA THR A 168 8.36 -1.97 0.91
C THR A 168 9.83 -2.31 0.66
N ALA A 169 10.22 -2.60 -0.58
CA ALA A 169 11.62 -2.83 -0.94
C ALA A 169 12.50 -1.59 -0.71
N TRP A 170 11.90 -0.40 -0.76
CA TRP A 170 12.65 0.83 -0.53
C TRP A 170 13.08 1.00 0.92
N LEU A 171 12.34 0.41 1.88
CA LEU A 171 12.75 0.35 3.29
C LEU A 171 14.09 -0.37 3.45
N LEU A 172 14.31 -1.47 2.72
CA LEU A 172 15.56 -2.20 2.68
C LEU A 172 16.68 -1.37 2.03
N ILE A 173 16.43 -0.84 0.84
CA ILE A 173 17.44 -0.10 0.06
C ILE A 173 17.89 1.16 0.81
N GLN A 174 16.96 1.93 1.36
CA GLN A 174 17.29 3.14 2.11
C GLN A 174 18.02 2.86 3.41
N ALA A 175 17.69 1.76 4.10
CA ALA A 175 18.44 1.36 5.29
C ALA A 175 19.90 1.03 4.94
N LEU A 176 20.13 0.31 3.85
CA LEU A 176 21.47 0.02 3.37
C LEU A 176 22.24 1.28 2.94
N ILE A 177 21.61 2.16 2.15
CA ILE A 177 22.24 3.41 1.71
C ILE A 177 22.59 4.30 2.90
N SER A 178 21.69 4.40 3.88
CA SER A 178 21.92 5.18 5.09
C SER A 178 23.09 4.65 5.92
N ALA A 179 23.23 3.33 6.01
CA ALA A 179 24.27 2.70 6.82
C ALA A 179 25.62 2.61 6.12
N TYR A 180 25.63 2.37 4.79
CA TYR A 180 26.86 1.96 4.07
C TYR A 180 27.16 2.82 2.84
N GLY A 181 26.26 3.72 2.42
CA GLY A 181 26.38 4.49 1.18
C GLY A 181 26.04 3.66 -0.07
N GLU A 182 25.95 4.33 -1.24
CA GLU A 182 25.45 3.70 -2.48
C GLU A 182 26.36 2.60 -3.02
N ASP A 183 27.68 2.77 -3.00
CA ASP A 183 28.62 1.81 -3.60
C ASP A 183 28.64 0.46 -2.86
N GLU A 184 28.66 0.49 -1.51
CA GLU A 184 28.60 -0.73 -0.72
C GLU A 184 27.19 -1.35 -0.79
N THR A 185 26.14 -0.54 -0.84
CA THR A 185 24.78 -1.00 -1.03
C THR A 185 24.62 -1.80 -2.33
N LYS A 186 25.23 -1.39 -3.45
CA LYS A 186 25.23 -2.17 -4.70
C LYS A 186 25.81 -3.57 -4.49
N THR A 187 26.93 -3.65 -3.80
CA THR A 187 27.58 -4.95 -3.50
C THR A 187 26.67 -5.84 -2.66
N ILE A 188 26.06 -5.29 -1.62
CA ILE A 188 25.15 -6.02 -0.72
C ILE A 188 23.90 -6.46 -1.48
N LEU A 189 23.25 -5.56 -2.25
CA LEU A 189 22.05 -5.89 -3.03
C LEU A 189 22.31 -6.99 -4.06
N THR A 190 23.46 -6.97 -4.75
CA THR A 190 23.85 -8.06 -5.66
C THR A 190 23.89 -9.40 -4.94
N GLY A 191 24.44 -9.44 -3.72
CA GLY A 191 24.44 -10.65 -2.88
C GLY A 191 23.01 -11.07 -2.46
N ILE A 192 22.19 -10.12 -2.04
CA ILE A 192 20.79 -10.35 -1.65
C ILE A 192 19.98 -10.92 -2.82
N TYR A 193 20.02 -10.29 -4.00
CA TYR A 193 19.26 -10.75 -5.16
C TYR A 193 19.75 -12.11 -5.68
N LYS A 194 21.08 -12.35 -5.62
CA LYS A 194 21.63 -13.67 -5.92
C LYS A 194 21.11 -14.74 -4.97
N ASN A 195 21.01 -14.45 -3.68
CA ASN A 195 20.48 -15.37 -2.67
C ASN A 195 18.96 -15.58 -2.80
N ALA A 196 18.20 -14.54 -3.15
CA ALA A 196 16.78 -14.61 -3.35
C ALA A 196 16.39 -15.39 -4.62
N GLY A 197 17.17 -15.27 -5.71
CA GLY A 197 16.87 -15.95 -6.97
C GLY A 197 15.46 -15.66 -7.47
N ASP A 198 14.62 -16.70 -7.57
CA ASP A 198 13.24 -16.59 -8.05
C ASP A 198 12.25 -16.09 -6.97
N HIS A 199 12.71 -15.81 -5.75
CA HIS A 199 11.89 -15.33 -4.63
C HIS A 199 11.94 -13.80 -4.48
N ILE A 200 11.95 -13.08 -5.60
CA ILE A 200 11.79 -11.62 -5.64
C ILE A 200 10.32 -11.32 -5.92
N GLU A 201 9.63 -10.77 -4.92
CA GLU A 201 8.17 -10.63 -4.89
C GLU A 201 7.71 -9.25 -5.40
N GLU A 202 6.52 -9.19 -6.00
CA GLU A 202 5.93 -7.95 -6.51
C GLU A 202 5.20 -7.13 -5.42
N SER A 203 4.81 -7.76 -4.30
CA SER A 203 4.10 -7.09 -3.21
C SER A 203 4.91 -7.07 -1.91
N GLY A 204 4.69 -6.03 -1.08
CA GLY A 204 5.37 -5.89 0.20
C GLY A 204 5.08 -7.01 1.20
N SER A 205 3.93 -7.67 1.09
CA SER A 205 3.55 -8.84 1.88
C SER A 205 4.05 -10.16 1.29
N GLY A 206 4.62 -10.17 0.08
CA GLY A 206 5.11 -11.35 -0.61
C GLY A 206 6.13 -12.15 0.21
N PRO A 207 7.21 -11.51 0.71
CA PRO A 207 8.24 -12.22 1.48
C PRO A 207 7.67 -12.92 2.73
N LEU A 208 6.77 -12.28 3.48
CA LEU A 208 6.11 -12.94 4.62
C LEU A 208 5.29 -14.14 4.18
N LYS A 209 4.54 -14.03 3.07
CA LYS A 209 3.73 -15.16 2.55
C LYS A 209 4.62 -16.36 2.24
N LYS A 210 5.80 -16.14 1.64
CA LYS A 210 6.81 -17.18 1.37
C LYS A 210 7.38 -17.80 2.65
N VAL A 211 7.73 -16.96 3.63
CA VAL A 211 8.21 -17.39 4.95
C VAL A 211 7.12 -18.20 5.67
N ARG A 212 5.88 -17.71 5.69
CA ARG A 212 4.73 -18.40 6.32
C ARG A 212 4.42 -19.75 5.69
N ALA A 213 4.53 -19.84 4.37
CA ALA A 213 4.32 -21.09 3.63
C ALA A 213 5.46 -22.10 3.78
N GLY A 214 6.60 -21.70 4.37
CA GLY A 214 7.79 -22.55 4.46
C GLY A 214 8.48 -22.74 3.11
N GLU A 215 8.32 -21.80 2.18
CA GLU A 215 9.04 -21.82 0.90
C GLU A 215 10.45 -21.24 1.04
N VAL A 216 10.62 -20.28 1.96
CA VAL A 216 11.92 -19.70 2.33
C VAL A 216 12.05 -19.59 3.85
N ALA A 217 13.29 -19.57 4.33
CA ALA A 217 13.57 -19.45 5.76
C ALA A 217 13.62 -18.01 6.25
N VAL A 218 13.98 -17.07 5.37
CA VAL A 218 14.22 -15.65 5.68
C VAL A 218 13.52 -14.77 4.65
N GLY A 219 12.97 -13.65 5.09
CA GLY A 219 12.42 -12.62 4.22
C GLY A 219 12.75 -11.23 4.75
N PHE A 220 12.69 -10.21 3.89
CA PHE A 220 12.58 -8.83 4.34
C PHE A 220 11.23 -8.28 3.89
N GLY A 221 10.44 -7.79 4.84
CA GLY A 221 9.07 -7.34 4.58
C GLY A 221 8.51 -6.46 5.68
N LEU A 222 7.19 -6.41 5.78
CA LEU A 222 6.47 -5.54 6.71
C LEU A 222 6.51 -6.12 8.14
N ARG A 223 7.09 -5.36 9.05
CA ARG A 223 7.30 -5.73 10.46
C ARG A 223 6.01 -6.12 11.17
N HIS A 224 4.97 -5.30 11.03
CA HIS A 224 3.70 -5.50 11.72
C HIS A 224 3.04 -6.84 11.39
N GLN A 225 3.17 -7.32 10.17
CA GLN A 225 2.62 -8.61 9.75
C GLN A 225 3.37 -9.77 10.42
N ALA A 226 4.69 -9.68 10.55
CA ALA A 226 5.46 -10.69 11.26
C ALA A 226 5.17 -10.70 12.77
N VAL A 227 4.96 -9.52 13.36
CA VAL A 227 4.52 -9.38 14.77
C VAL A 227 3.17 -10.08 14.97
N ALA A 228 2.20 -9.87 14.09
CA ALA A 228 0.88 -10.51 14.15
C ALA A 228 0.96 -12.04 14.01
N ASP A 229 1.75 -12.54 13.07
CA ASP A 229 1.95 -13.97 12.87
C ASP A 229 2.59 -14.65 14.09
N LYS A 230 3.61 -14.04 14.67
CA LYS A 230 4.25 -14.51 15.91
C LYS A 230 3.24 -14.55 17.06
N ALA A 231 2.43 -13.50 17.21
CA ALA A 231 1.39 -13.44 18.23
C ALA A 231 0.29 -14.50 18.04
N ALA A 232 0.00 -14.86 16.77
CA ALA A 232 -0.92 -15.95 16.41
C ALA A 232 -0.32 -17.36 16.62
N GLY A 233 0.94 -17.47 17.04
CA GLY A 233 1.62 -18.75 17.32
C GLY A 233 2.11 -19.48 16.07
N LEU A 234 2.23 -18.78 14.92
CA LEU A 234 2.86 -19.34 13.74
C LEU A 234 4.37 -19.49 13.97
N PRO A 235 5.07 -20.39 13.23
CA PRO A 235 6.52 -20.55 13.33
C PRO A 235 7.25 -19.38 12.65
N VAL A 236 6.84 -18.14 12.98
CA VAL A 236 7.38 -16.91 12.46
C VAL A 236 7.99 -16.09 13.57
N ASP A 237 9.16 -15.53 13.33
CA ASP A 237 9.80 -14.53 14.18
C ASP A 237 10.29 -13.37 13.32
N TYR A 238 10.78 -12.30 13.94
CA TYR A 238 11.33 -11.15 13.24
C TYR A 238 12.55 -10.59 13.98
N VAL A 239 13.38 -9.89 13.21
CA VAL A 239 14.54 -9.18 13.72
C VAL A 239 14.46 -7.73 13.25
N ASP A 240 14.55 -6.81 14.20
CA ASP A 240 14.74 -5.39 13.92
C ASP A 240 16.21 -5.20 13.49
N PRO A 241 16.49 -4.82 12.22
CA PRO A 241 17.84 -4.87 11.70
C PRO A 241 18.76 -3.79 12.30
N ALA A 242 20.04 -4.07 12.35
CA ALA A 242 21.05 -3.15 12.89
C ALA A 242 21.08 -1.80 12.13
N GLU A 243 20.77 -1.81 10.83
CA GLU A 243 20.67 -0.60 9.99
C GLU A 243 19.46 0.26 10.36
N GLY A 244 18.48 -0.30 11.02
CA GLY A 244 17.27 0.39 11.51
C GLY A 244 15.97 0.03 10.81
N ASN A 245 14.88 0.27 11.54
CA ASN A 245 13.52 0.14 11.04
C ASN A 245 13.09 1.49 10.45
N PHE A 246 13.26 1.67 9.14
CA PHE A 246 12.81 2.86 8.44
C PHE A 246 11.30 2.81 8.24
N THR A 247 10.66 3.97 8.26
CA THR A 247 9.20 4.11 8.21
C THR A 247 8.75 4.73 6.89
N LEU A 248 7.77 4.11 6.23
CA LEU A 248 6.99 4.70 5.15
C LEU A 248 5.58 5.03 5.64
N THR A 249 5.07 6.19 5.20
CA THR A 249 3.72 6.64 5.54
C THR A 249 2.81 6.53 4.31
N GLU A 250 1.64 5.94 4.51
CA GLU A 250 0.54 5.94 3.56
C GLU A 250 -0.48 6.99 3.98
N SER A 251 -0.99 7.77 3.04
CA SER A 251 -1.87 8.90 3.29
C SER A 251 -3.10 8.89 2.39
N VAL A 252 -4.14 9.61 2.80
CA VAL A 252 -5.35 9.86 1.99
C VAL A 252 -5.30 11.26 1.42
N ALA A 253 -5.67 11.38 0.12
CA ALA A 253 -5.84 12.66 -0.58
C ALA A 253 -7.09 12.63 -1.46
N VAL A 254 -7.71 13.79 -1.67
CA VAL A 254 -8.93 13.95 -2.47
C VAL A 254 -8.58 14.68 -3.77
N ILE A 255 -9.02 14.12 -4.90
CA ILE A 255 -8.75 14.70 -6.22
C ILE A 255 -9.59 15.95 -6.44
N ASP A 256 -8.97 16.99 -6.99
CA ASP A 256 -9.61 18.24 -7.40
C ASP A 256 -10.10 18.15 -8.84
N LYS A 257 -11.37 17.82 -9.03
CA LYS A 257 -12.04 17.81 -10.34
C LYS A 257 -12.87 19.10 -10.58
N GLY A 258 -12.60 20.17 -9.82
CA GLY A 258 -13.36 21.42 -9.88
C GLY A 258 -14.84 21.17 -9.57
N ASP A 259 -15.73 21.69 -10.43
CA ASP A 259 -17.19 21.54 -10.26
C ASP A 259 -17.70 20.10 -10.35
N LYS A 260 -16.86 19.18 -10.86
CA LYS A 260 -17.18 17.74 -10.96
C LYS A 260 -16.70 16.94 -9.76
N SER A 261 -16.07 17.57 -8.78
CA SER A 261 -15.58 16.88 -7.58
C SER A 261 -16.72 16.23 -6.81
N ASN A 262 -16.57 14.94 -6.48
CA ASN A 262 -17.54 14.25 -5.62
C ASN A 262 -17.37 14.73 -4.17
N GLN A 263 -18.38 15.42 -3.64
CA GLN A 263 -18.29 15.99 -2.29
C GLN A 263 -18.17 14.93 -1.20
N MET A 264 -18.75 13.74 -1.40
CA MET A 264 -18.62 12.62 -0.44
C MET A 264 -17.19 12.11 -0.30
N ALA A 265 -16.29 12.34 -1.27
CA ALA A 265 -14.91 11.89 -1.17
C ALA A 265 -14.19 12.54 0.02
N MET A 266 -14.45 13.83 0.29
CA MET A 266 -13.88 14.53 1.43
C MET A 266 -14.44 14.00 2.76
N ASP A 267 -15.75 13.78 2.82
CA ASP A 267 -16.42 13.23 4.01
C ASP A 267 -15.95 11.80 4.29
N MET A 268 -15.71 10.99 3.25
CA MET A 268 -15.17 9.64 3.37
C MET A 268 -13.71 9.65 3.83
N ALA A 269 -12.88 10.57 3.33
CA ALA A 269 -11.51 10.75 3.82
C ALA A 269 -11.51 11.07 5.31
N GLU A 270 -12.33 12.02 5.75
CA GLU A 270 -12.51 12.36 7.17
C GLU A 270 -13.01 11.15 7.99
N CYS A 271 -13.98 10.41 7.45
CA CYS A 271 -14.53 9.21 8.09
C CYS A 271 -13.46 8.15 8.33
N ILE A 272 -12.62 7.85 7.34
CA ILE A 272 -11.51 6.89 7.49
C ILE A 272 -10.59 7.31 8.63
N ILE A 273 -10.22 8.59 8.69
CA ILE A 273 -9.33 9.10 9.74
C ILE A 273 -10.00 9.05 11.12
N LYS A 274 -11.23 9.51 11.25
CA LYS A 274 -11.91 9.60 12.55
C LYS A 274 -12.38 8.24 13.09
N ASN A 275 -12.81 7.34 12.21
CA ASN A 275 -13.47 6.10 12.62
C ASN A 275 -12.67 4.84 12.29
N GLY A 276 -11.74 4.91 11.32
CA GLY A 276 -10.91 3.76 10.92
C GLY A 276 -9.59 3.65 11.68
N ARG A 277 -9.06 4.76 12.22
CA ARG A 277 -7.72 4.78 12.84
C ARG A 277 -7.55 3.80 14.00
N LYS A 278 -8.58 3.57 14.79
CA LYS A 278 -8.49 2.61 15.90
C LYS A 278 -8.19 1.19 15.39
N GLU A 279 -8.91 0.72 14.37
CA GLU A 279 -8.71 -0.59 13.76
C GLU A 279 -7.38 -0.63 12.99
N LEU A 280 -7.06 0.44 12.25
CA LEU A 280 -5.78 0.57 11.56
C LEU A 280 -4.58 0.51 12.52
N LEU A 281 -4.68 1.12 13.70
CA LEU A 281 -3.61 1.12 14.69
C LEU A 281 -3.40 -0.27 15.33
N GLU A 282 -4.42 -1.11 15.40
CA GLU A 282 -4.30 -2.50 15.85
C GLU A 282 -3.44 -3.33 14.87
N THR A 283 -3.56 -3.06 13.56
CA THR A 283 -2.82 -3.77 12.51
C THR A 283 -1.49 -3.08 12.18
N TYR A 284 -1.50 -1.74 12.04
CA TYR A 284 -0.33 -0.92 11.73
C TYR A 284 0.04 -0.11 12.98
N PRO A 285 0.78 -0.69 13.92
CA PRO A 285 0.86 -0.23 15.30
C PRO A 285 1.79 0.96 15.51
N ILE A 286 1.88 1.85 14.52
CA ILE A 286 2.66 3.08 14.60
C ILE A 286 1.69 4.25 14.77
N PRO A 287 1.72 4.96 15.91
CA PRO A 287 0.93 6.16 16.11
C PRO A 287 1.31 7.24 15.09
N VAL A 288 0.29 7.85 14.49
CA VAL A 288 0.46 8.98 13.56
C VAL A 288 -0.35 10.20 13.98
N TYR A 289 -1.18 10.07 15.02
CA TYR A 289 -2.02 11.14 15.56
C TYR A 289 -1.82 11.32 17.06
N GLU A 290 -2.03 12.54 17.55
CA GLU A 290 -2.01 12.85 18.99
C GLU A 290 -3.04 11.99 19.74
N GLY A 291 -2.62 11.47 20.89
CA GLY A 291 -3.46 10.62 21.73
C GLY A 291 -3.52 9.15 21.34
N GLU A 292 -2.96 8.75 20.21
CA GLU A 292 -2.80 7.33 19.86
C GLU A 292 -1.68 6.69 20.69
N THR A 293 -1.87 5.44 21.03
CA THR A 293 -0.87 4.62 21.75
C THR A 293 -0.69 3.29 21.03
N ALA A 294 0.53 2.97 20.66
CA ALA A 294 0.86 1.68 20.07
C ALA A 294 0.49 0.54 21.02
N PRO A 295 -0.01 -0.60 20.51
CA PRO A 295 -0.18 -1.80 21.33
C PRO A 295 1.14 -2.19 22.01
N ALA A 296 1.03 -2.77 23.21
CA ALA A 296 2.20 -3.18 23.99
C ALA A 296 3.08 -4.17 23.19
N GLY A 297 4.38 -3.90 23.13
CA GLY A 297 5.35 -4.74 22.40
C GLY A 297 5.36 -4.56 20.87
N ALA A 298 4.54 -3.66 20.33
CA ALA A 298 4.48 -3.43 18.90
C ALA A 298 5.56 -2.46 18.37
N ALA A 299 6.12 -1.60 19.21
CA ALA A 299 7.17 -0.67 18.81
C ALA A 299 8.43 -1.43 18.33
N SER A 300 9.06 -0.91 17.28
CA SER A 300 10.33 -1.44 16.79
C SER A 300 11.49 -1.12 17.74
N GLY A 301 12.51 -1.95 17.69
CA GLY A 301 13.70 -1.80 18.54
C GLY A 301 14.65 -0.71 18.07
N ASN A 302 14.61 -0.32 16.79
CA ASN A 302 15.54 0.61 16.16
C ASN A 302 14.87 1.52 15.12
N PRO A 303 13.86 2.33 15.52
CA PRO A 303 13.13 3.19 14.59
C PRO A 303 14.03 4.27 13.98
N GLN A 304 13.98 4.44 12.66
CA GLN A 304 14.76 5.41 11.91
C GLN A 304 13.87 6.25 10.98
N LYS A 305 14.27 7.49 10.77
CA LYS A 305 13.68 8.38 9.76
C LYS A 305 14.66 8.56 8.60
N PHE A 306 14.14 8.72 7.39
CA PHE A 306 14.96 9.04 6.23
C PHE A 306 15.65 10.39 6.42
N SER A 307 16.92 10.48 6.04
CA SER A 307 17.71 11.71 6.17
C SER A 307 17.33 12.78 5.13
N GLU A 308 16.72 12.37 4.04
CA GLU A 308 16.25 13.25 2.96
C GLU A 308 14.80 12.90 2.61
N PRO A 309 14.04 13.89 2.07
CA PRO A 309 12.66 13.65 1.65
C PRO A 309 12.58 12.56 0.59
N LEU A 310 11.64 11.64 0.76
CA LEU A 310 11.32 10.66 -0.27
C LEU A 310 10.61 11.36 -1.43
N THR A 311 11.06 11.09 -2.65
CA THR A 311 10.46 11.61 -3.89
C THR A 311 10.38 10.54 -4.96
N ALA A 312 9.52 10.73 -5.96
CA ALA A 312 9.44 9.81 -7.09
C ALA A 312 10.75 9.77 -7.90
N GLU A 313 11.47 10.89 -7.96
CA GLU A 313 12.78 10.96 -8.61
C GLU A 313 13.83 10.13 -7.87
N LEU A 314 13.86 10.22 -6.52
CA LEU A 314 14.75 9.41 -5.70
C LEU A 314 14.40 7.92 -5.80
N LEU A 315 13.11 7.59 -5.79
CA LEU A 315 12.66 6.21 -6.02
C LEU A 315 13.15 5.67 -7.36
N LYS A 316 12.99 6.44 -8.43
CA LYS A 316 13.47 6.05 -9.77
C LYS A 316 14.97 5.79 -9.78
N LYS A 317 15.78 6.67 -9.16
CA LYS A 317 17.22 6.46 -9.02
C LYS A 317 17.52 5.13 -8.32
N HIS A 318 16.80 4.80 -7.25
CA HIS A 318 17.01 3.55 -6.51
C HIS A 318 16.44 2.33 -7.23
N GLN A 319 15.41 2.48 -8.07
CA GLN A 319 14.97 1.43 -8.99
C GLN A 319 16.05 1.11 -10.03
N GLU A 320 16.69 2.13 -10.61
CA GLU A 320 17.81 1.96 -11.55
C GLU A 320 19.00 1.27 -10.86
N LEU A 321 19.38 1.72 -9.65
CA LEU A 321 20.42 1.09 -8.83
C LEU A 321 20.09 -0.39 -8.55
N SER A 322 18.86 -0.69 -8.18
CA SER A 322 18.39 -2.05 -7.91
C SER A 322 18.52 -2.96 -9.13
N GLU A 323 18.15 -2.46 -10.32
CA GLU A 323 18.26 -3.23 -11.58
C GLU A 323 19.71 -3.53 -11.97
N GLU A 324 20.65 -2.63 -11.68
CA GLU A 324 22.08 -2.89 -11.90
C GLU A 324 22.64 -4.03 -11.02
N CYS A 325 21.91 -4.38 -9.93
CA CYS A 325 22.32 -5.39 -8.97
C CYS A 325 21.73 -6.79 -9.21
N LYS A 326 20.72 -6.91 -10.10
CA LYS A 326 20.10 -8.19 -10.50
C LYS A 326 20.90 -8.86 -11.60
#